data_d818ee3721410a17922e24e491fe281d
#
_entry.id   d818ee3721410a17922e24e491fe281d
#
_cell.length_a   1.000
_cell.length_b   1.000
_cell.length_c   1.000
_cell.angle_alpha   90.00
_cell.angle_beta   90.00
_cell.angle_gamma   90.00
#
_symmetry.space_group_name_H-M   'P 1'
#
loop_
_entity.id
_entity.type
_entity.pdbx_description
1 polymer ?
#
loop_
_entity_poly.entity_id
_entity_poly.type
_entity_poly.pdbx_seq_one_letter_code
_entity_poly.pdbx_strand_id
1 'polypeptide(L)'
;MKKRLKSCIPAFLAAAMLSGSCTTVFAAESDSHLNVAMFMWMEGLDPAEGWNGWTTMRCGIGETLLTANENMDVVPCLADSWEQVDDLTYKFHIRQGVKFSNGNDMTPETVKESIERTAEQNSRGGNLMLDSIEVDGEYVIFKTTEPYSAFPYYLTEPMCIIVDTTVDTSNYNNAPVCTGPYVCTEFVTEEKYELAANEYYWGGKPGTDTITVLNVADDTKVSAILAGDIDVAVAPSATTLSQVEGNDSIEMVKVTGTRENDLEMNCREGRPTADVNLRKALSCAIDRDVIAQIAGAGYAQALGTAFPDS
;
A
#
# COMPACT_ATOMS: atom_id res chain seq x y z
N MET A 1 -23.87 -13.87 31.31
CA MET A 1 -23.33 -12.54 31.56
C MET A 1 -22.30 -12.26 30.47
N LYS A 2 -22.69 -11.61 29.39
CA LYS A 2 -21.79 -11.28 28.26
C LYS A 2 -21.01 -10.03 28.64
N LYS A 3 -19.67 -10.15 28.79
CA LYS A 3 -18.77 -9.01 28.92
C LYS A 3 -18.68 -8.32 27.55
N ARG A 4 -19.13 -7.08 27.48
CA ARG A 4 -18.93 -6.21 26.32
C ARG A 4 -17.44 -5.90 26.19
N LEU A 5 -16.80 -6.44 25.17
CA LEU A 5 -15.50 -5.96 24.72
C LEU A 5 -15.73 -4.59 24.08
N LYS A 6 -15.23 -3.53 24.71
CA LYS A 6 -15.14 -2.22 24.03
C LYS A 6 -13.92 -2.30 23.12
N SER A 7 -14.20 -2.47 21.84
CA SER A 7 -13.21 -2.49 20.76
C SER A 7 -12.59 -1.10 20.63
N CYS A 8 -11.28 -1.00 20.89
CA CYS A 8 -10.45 0.03 20.26
C CYS A 8 -9.86 -0.61 19.01
N ILE A 9 -10.45 -0.37 17.84
CA ILE A 9 -9.86 -0.71 16.57
C ILE A 9 -8.96 0.47 16.19
N PRO A 10 -7.63 0.33 16.16
CA PRO A 10 -6.81 1.30 15.44
C PRO A 10 -7.04 1.09 13.95
N ALA A 11 -7.42 2.13 13.26
CA ALA A 11 -7.61 2.13 11.81
C ALA A 11 -6.32 1.70 11.11
N PHE A 12 -6.36 0.55 10.44
CA PHE A 12 -5.22 -0.14 9.86
C PHE A 12 -4.84 0.38 8.46
N LEU A 13 -5.26 1.59 8.09
CA LEU A 13 -4.99 2.16 6.76
C LEU A 13 -4.72 3.67 6.76
N ALA A 14 -4.43 4.24 7.92
CA ALA A 14 -3.94 5.61 7.97
C ALA A 14 -2.83 5.69 9.00
N ALA A 15 -1.59 5.77 8.55
CA ALA A 15 -0.50 6.31 9.34
C ALA A 15 -0.79 7.81 9.53
N ALA A 16 -1.80 8.15 10.35
CA ALA A 16 -2.04 9.51 10.76
C ALA A 16 -1.08 9.81 11.91
N MET A 17 0.00 10.50 11.64
CA MET A 17 0.78 11.21 12.64
C MET A 17 -0.05 12.37 13.16
N LEU A 18 -0.75 12.19 14.27
CA LEU A 18 -1.27 13.26 15.10
C LEU A 18 -0.27 13.52 16.23
N SER A 19 0.51 14.59 16.08
CA SER A 19 1.28 15.19 17.16
C SER A 19 0.32 15.77 18.19
N GLY A 20 0.25 15.16 19.37
CA GLY A 20 -0.44 15.80 20.48
C GLY A 20 -0.86 14.84 21.59
N SER A 21 -0.18 14.98 22.73
CA SER A 21 -0.56 14.52 24.08
C SER A 21 -0.34 13.06 24.42
N CYS A 22 0.78 12.82 25.08
CA CYS A 22 1.15 11.60 25.78
C CYS A 22 0.09 11.25 26.84
N THR A 23 -0.82 10.32 26.52
CA THR A 23 -1.55 9.57 27.53
C THR A 23 -0.95 8.16 27.55
N THR A 24 -0.25 7.84 28.64
CA THR A 24 0.22 6.48 28.91
C THR A 24 -0.96 5.53 28.96
N VAL A 25 -1.22 4.83 27.88
CA VAL A 25 -2.09 3.66 27.88
C VAL A 25 -1.25 2.48 28.34
N PHE A 26 -1.50 1.97 29.54
CA PHE A 26 -0.97 0.69 29.95
C PHE A 26 -1.55 -0.39 29.03
N ALA A 27 -0.71 -0.95 28.15
CA ALA A 27 -1.05 -2.11 27.37
C ALA A 27 -1.24 -3.30 28.33
N ALA A 28 -2.43 -3.90 28.31
CA ALA A 28 -2.60 -5.22 28.87
C ALA A 28 -1.89 -6.21 27.94
N GLU A 29 -1.02 -7.06 28.50
CA GLU A 29 -0.49 -8.23 27.81
C GLU A 29 -1.66 -9.17 27.47
N SER A 30 -2.15 -9.08 26.25
CA SER A 30 -2.97 -10.10 25.62
C SER A 30 -2.39 -10.31 24.24
N ASP A 31 -2.07 -11.56 23.89
CA ASP A 31 -1.72 -11.93 22.51
C ASP A 31 -2.88 -11.53 21.61
N SER A 32 -2.81 -10.34 21.02
CA SER A 32 -3.85 -9.83 20.14
C SER A 32 -3.63 -10.39 18.74
N HIS A 33 -4.68 -10.98 18.18
CA HIS A 33 -4.67 -11.56 16.84
C HIS A 33 -5.82 -11.03 16.00
N LEU A 34 -5.57 -10.79 14.70
CA LEU A 34 -6.58 -10.41 13.72
C LEU A 34 -6.53 -11.30 12.48
N ASN A 35 -7.71 -11.71 12.00
CA ASN A 35 -7.90 -12.32 10.70
C ASN A 35 -8.37 -11.26 9.71
N VAL A 36 -7.57 -11.00 8.67
CA VAL A 36 -7.80 -9.92 7.71
C VAL A 36 -7.99 -10.49 6.31
N ALA A 37 -9.14 -10.27 5.69
CA ALA A 37 -9.34 -10.59 4.28
C ALA A 37 -8.87 -9.43 3.41
N MET A 38 -7.78 -9.62 2.65
CA MET A 38 -7.14 -8.55 1.88
C MET A 38 -7.78 -8.33 0.51
N PHE A 39 -7.56 -7.12 -0.01
CA PHE A 39 -7.83 -6.73 -1.38
C PHE A 39 -6.59 -6.89 -2.25
N MET A 40 -6.76 -7.47 -3.45
CA MET A 40 -5.69 -7.74 -4.42
C MET A 40 -4.53 -8.57 -3.85
N TRP A 41 -4.64 -9.85 -4.05
CA TRP A 41 -3.63 -10.84 -3.69
C TRP A 41 -2.51 -10.91 -4.72
N MET A 42 -1.25 -10.95 -4.26
CA MET A 42 -0.07 -11.12 -5.10
C MET A 42 0.64 -12.43 -4.77
N GLU A 43 1.41 -12.95 -5.72
CA GLU A 43 2.06 -14.26 -5.61
C GLU A 43 3.35 -14.24 -4.77
N GLY A 44 3.86 -13.05 -4.41
CA GLY A 44 5.08 -12.87 -3.65
C GLY A 44 5.09 -11.54 -2.89
N LEU A 45 6.16 -11.35 -2.12
CA LEU A 45 6.36 -10.17 -1.26
C LEU A 45 7.59 -9.33 -1.65
N ASP A 46 8.43 -9.77 -2.60
CA ASP A 46 9.60 -9.00 -3.02
C ASP A 46 9.16 -7.73 -3.78
N PRO A 47 9.38 -6.52 -3.25
CA PRO A 47 8.94 -5.29 -3.91
C PRO A 47 9.65 -5.02 -5.24
N ALA A 48 10.83 -5.59 -5.47
CA ALA A 48 11.54 -5.49 -6.74
C ALA A 48 10.96 -6.38 -7.84
N GLU A 49 9.96 -7.24 -7.54
CA GLU A 49 9.33 -8.10 -8.52
C GLU A 49 7.87 -7.68 -8.81
N GLY A 50 7.59 -7.38 -10.06
CA GLY A 50 6.24 -7.10 -10.56
C GLY A 50 5.47 -6.06 -9.74
N TRP A 51 4.35 -6.50 -9.16
CA TRP A 51 3.47 -5.69 -8.31
C TRP A 51 3.48 -6.13 -6.84
N ASN A 52 4.40 -7.00 -6.43
CA ASN A 52 4.44 -7.59 -5.09
C ASN A 52 4.54 -6.55 -3.97
N GLY A 53 5.24 -5.44 -4.21
CA GLY A 53 5.34 -4.33 -3.26
C GLY A 53 3.98 -3.83 -2.74
N TRP A 54 2.89 -3.94 -3.53
CA TRP A 54 1.56 -3.56 -3.07
C TRP A 54 1.06 -4.43 -1.93
N THR A 55 1.32 -5.73 -1.95
CA THR A 55 1.00 -6.61 -0.82
C THR A 55 1.89 -6.32 0.37
N THR A 56 3.20 -6.19 0.13
CA THR A 56 4.20 -5.91 1.16
C THR A 56 3.89 -4.62 1.93
N MET A 57 3.50 -3.55 1.22
CA MET A 57 3.07 -2.29 1.85
C MET A 57 1.75 -2.43 2.61
N ARG A 58 0.74 -3.07 2.01
CA ARG A 58 -0.58 -3.24 2.64
C ARG A 58 -0.56 -4.12 3.88
N CYS A 59 0.31 -5.11 3.90
CA CYS A 59 0.55 -5.95 5.08
C CYS A 59 1.35 -5.22 6.17
N GLY A 60 1.82 -3.99 5.92
CA GLY A 60 2.67 -3.26 6.87
C GLY A 60 4.05 -3.90 7.05
N ILE A 61 4.54 -4.64 6.04
CA ILE A 61 5.87 -5.28 6.09
C ILE A 61 6.95 -4.28 5.69
N GLY A 62 6.68 -3.44 4.69
CA GLY A 62 7.67 -2.54 4.13
C GLY A 62 7.19 -1.10 4.01
N GLU A 63 8.13 -0.18 4.08
CA GLU A 63 7.94 1.26 3.97
C GLU A 63 8.84 1.85 2.90
N THR A 64 8.46 3.01 2.39
CA THR A 64 9.18 3.78 1.35
C THR A 64 9.81 5.04 1.94
N LEU A 65 10.65 5.76 1.19
CA LEU A 65 11.25 7.00 1.66
C LEU A 65 10.20 8.08 1.98
N LEU A 66 9.20 8.18 1.14
CA LEU A 66 8.05 9.08 1.29
C LEU A 66 6.76 8.26 1.22
N THR A 67 5.67 8.77 1.74
CA THR A 67 4.35 8.16 1.63
C THR A 67 3.32 9.20 1.20
N ALA A 68 2.14 8.76 0.76
CA ALA A 68 1.02 9.66 0.49
C ALA A 68 0.05 9.67 1.68
N ASN A 69 -0.39 10.86 2.09
CA ASN A 69 -1.44 11.01 3.09
C ASN A 69 -2.84 10.81 2.46
N GLU A 70 -3.89 10.94 3.27
CA GLU A 70 -5.29 10.81 2.83
C GLU A 70 -5.73 11.86 1.79
N ASN A 71 -5.01 12.99 1.70
CA ASN A 71 -5.23 14.03 0.69
C ASN A 71 -4.36 13.83 -0.56
N MET A 72 -3.64 12.71 -0.67
CA MET A 72 -2.67 12.43 -1.73
C MET A 72 -1.44 13.35 -1.71
N ASP A 73 -1.20 14.09 -0.62
CA ASP A 73 0.04 14.84 -0.47
C ASP A 73 1.19 13.89 -0.17
N VAL A 74 2.34 14.14 -0.78
CA VAL A 74 3.58 13.43 -0.46
C VAL A 74 4.11 13.92 0.89
N VAL A 75 4.32 13.00 1.81
CA VAL A 75 4.79 13.28 3.17
C VAL A 75 5.99 12.41 3.56
N PRO A 76 6.83 12.85 4.52
CA PRO A 76 7.96 12.08 5.03
C PRO A 76 7.57 10.71 5.59
N CYS A 77 8.45 9.70 5.35
CA CYS A 77 8.40 8.39 5.99
C CYS A 77 9.81 7.97 6.43
N LEU A 78 10.52 7.14 5.66
CA LEU A 78 11.91 6.75 5.96
C LEU A 78 12.92 7.86 5.62
N ALA A 79 12.56 8.82 4.79
CA ALA A 79 13.21 10.12 4.74
C ALA A 79 12.37 11.12 5.55
N ASP A 80 12.99 11.88 6.46
CA ASP A 80 12.29 12.87 7.30
C ASP A 80 12.21 14.25 6.63
N SER A 81 13.02 14.49 5.60
CA SER A 81 12.96 15.68 4.76
C SER A 81 13.57 15.45 3.38
N TRP A 82 13.20 16.28 2.42
CA TRP A 82 13.82 16.31 1.10
C TRP A 82 13.77 17.71 0.49
N GLU A 83 14.66 17.94 -0.47
CA GLU A 83 14.67 19.17 -1.28
C GLU A 83 15.04 18.85 -2.72
N GLN A 84 14.52 19.65 -3.63
CA GLN A 84 14.98 19.69 -5.02
C GLN A 84 16.13 20.70 -5.10
N VAL A 85 17.35 20.22 -5.37
CA VAL A 85 18.56 21.04 -5.42
C VAL A 85 18.65 21.79 -6.74
N ASP A 86 18.30 21.13 -7.83
CA ASP A 86 18.20 21.68 -9.19
C ASP A 86 17.17 20.86 -10.01
N ASP A 87 17.04 21.14 -11.31
CA ASP A 87 16.04 20.51 -12.18
C ASP A 87 16.16 18.97 -12.27
N LEU A 88 17.35 18.42 -11.97
CA LEU A 88 17.67 16.99 -12.11
C LEU A 88 17.98 16.33 -10.77
N THR A 89 18.22 17.11 -9.70
CA THR A 89 18.83 16.61 -8.46
C THR A 89 17.90 16.79 -7.27
N TYR A 90 17.67 15.70 -6.56
CA TYR A 90 16.89 15.64 -5.33
C TYR A 90 17.74 15.09 -4.18
N LYS A 91 17.69 15.73 -3.01
CA LYS A 91 18.45 15.35 -1.82
C LYS A 91 17.47 14.98 -0.70
N PHE A 92 17.61 13.78 -0.13
CA PHE A 92 16.77 13.25 0.93
C PHE A 92 17.60 13.04 2.19
N HIS A 93 17.13 13.55 3.32
CA HIS A 93 17.69 13.25 4.62
C HIS A 93 17.10 11.93 5.14
N ILE A 94 17.94 10.92 5.38
CA ILE A 94 17.49 9.59 5.80
C ILE A 94 17.29 9.57 7.31
N ARG A 95 16.11 9.11 7.75
CA ARG A 95 15.75 9.00 9.16
C ARG A 95 16.75 8.12 9.90
N GLN A 96 17.30 8.66 10.97
CA GLN A 96 18.29 7.95 11.77
C GLN A 96 17.63 7.03 12.80
N GLY A 97 18.31 5.92 13.14
CA GLY A 97 17.87 4.96 14.14
C GLY A 97 16.78 3.98 13.68
N VAL A 98 16.43 3.99 12.40
CA VAL A 98 15.54 2.99 11.80
C VAL A 98 16.30 1.66 11.66
N LYS A 99 15.61 0.56 12.00
CA LYS A 99 16.14 -0.80 11.84
C LYS A 99 15.24 -1.62 10.92
N PHE A 100 15.89 -2.51 10.21
CA PHE A 100 15.19 -3.60 9.53
C PHE A 100 14.68 -4.65 10.52
N SER A 101 13.76 -5.49 10.08
CA SER A 101 13.13 -6.53 10.89
C SER A 101 14.08 -7.61 11.42
N ASN A 102 15.30 -7.68 10.89
CA ASN A 102 16.38 -8.54 11.39
C ASN A 102 17.29 -7.84 12.42
N GLY A 103 17.04 -6.57 12.76
CA GLY A 103 17.80 -5.76 13.70
C GLY A 103 18.98 -4.99 13.08
N ASN A 104 19.30 -5.17 11.80
CA ASN A 104 20.29 -4.37 11.09
C ASN A 104 19.84 -2.91 10.98
N ASP A 105 20.78 -1.99 11.01
CA ASP A 105 20.49 -0.56 10.85
C ASP A 105 20.21 -0.24 9.37
N MET A 106 19.16 0.54 9.12
CA MET A 106 18.94 1.18 7.82
C MET A 106 19.87 2.38 7.71
N THR A 107 20.74 2.37 6.71
CA THR A 107 21.68 3.44 6.42
C THR A 107 21.43 4.06 5.06
N PRO A 108 21.97 5.25 4.76
CA PRO A 108 21.88 5.82 3.41
C PRO A 108 22.42 4.90 2.32
N GLU A 109 23.45 4.08 2.62
CA GLU A 109 24.00 3.10 1.69
C GLU A 109 22.98 1.98 1.38
N THR A 110 22.34 1.42 2.42
CA THR A 110 21.31 0.38 2.21
C THR A 110 20.09 0.92 1.48
N VAL A 111 19.71 2.19 1.71
CA VAL A 111 18.66 2.87 0.95
C VAL A 111 19.02 2.97 -0.53
N LYS A 112 20.26 3.45 -0.83
CA LYS A 112 20.78 3.52 -2.19
C LYS A 112 20.71 2.15 -2.88
N GLU A 113 21.31 1.13 -2.27
CA GLU A 113 21.37 -0.22 -2.84
C GLU A 113 19.97 -0.82 -3.06
N SER A 114 19.04 -0.59 -2.14
CA SER A 114 17.65 -1.05 -2.26
C SER A 114 16.93 -0.42 -3.46
N ILE A 115 17.09 0.89 -3.68
CA ILE A 115 16.49 1.57 -4.82
C ILE A 115 17.19 1.18 -6.14
N GLU A 116 18.51 1.04 -6.16
CA GLU A 116 19.26 0.55 -7.32
C GLU A 116 18.80 -0.86 -7.71
N ARG A 117 18.63 -1.77 -6.73
CA ARG A 117 18.09 -3.10 -6.96
C ARG A 117 16.70 -3.05 -7.60
N THR A 118 15.82 -2.22 -7.09
CA THR A 118 14.46 -2.04 -7.65
C THR A 118 14.51 -1.47 -9.06
N ALA A 119 15.33 -0.45 -9.30
CA ALA A 119 15.47 0.17 -10.62
C ALA A 119 15.97 -0.83 -11.67
N GLU A 120 16.82 -1.77 -11.29
CA GLU A 120 17.39 -2.81 -12.16
C GLU A 120 16.42 -3.98 -12.38
N GLN A 121 15.77 -4.47 -11.33
CA GLN A 121 15.02 -5.74 -11.38
C GLN A 121 13.54 -5.56 -11.70
N ASN A 122 12.91 -4.46 -11.25
CA ASN A 122 11.49 -4.24 -11.50
C ASN A 122 11.26 -3.78 -12.94
N SER A 123 10.32 -4.41 -13.65
CA SER A 123 9.95 -4.04 -15.03
C SER A 123 9.50 -2.57 -15.19
N ARG A 124 9.12 -1.91 -14.08
CA ARG A 124 8.76 -0.49 -14.02
C ARG A 124 9.90 0.40 -13.50
N GLY A 125 11.06 -0.18 -13.18
CA GLY A 125 12.20 0.54 -12.62
C GLY A 125 12.67 1.72 -13.49
N GLY A 126 12.55 1.59 -14.82
CA GLY A 126 12.80 2.68 -15.75
C GLY A 126 11.94 3.94 -15.56
N ASN A 127 10.78 3.84 -14.89
CA ASN A 127 9.94 5.01 -14.59
C ASN A 127 10.57 5.94 -13.54
N LEU A 128 11.56 5.48 -12.78
CA LEU A 128 12.33 6.33 -11.86
C LEU A 128 13.24 7.31 -12.60
N MET A 129 13.51 7.08 -13.87
CA MET A 129 14.38 7.95 -14.71
C MET A 129 15.72 8.26 -14.04
N LEU A 130 16.30 7.31 -13.32
CA LEU A 130 17.53 7.50 -12.57
C LEU A 130 18.77 7.54 -13.48
N ASP A 131 19.61 8.56 -13.26
CA ASP A 131 20.99 8.66 -13.79
C ASP A 131 21.98 8.10 -12.77
N SER A 132 21.88 8.56 -11.51
CA SER A 132 22.77 8.12 -10.44
C SER A 132 22.11 8.29 -9.06
N ILE A 133 22.62 7.52 -8.09
CA ILE A 133 22.31 7.66 -6.66
C ILE A 133 23.62 7.77 -5.91
N GLU A 134 23.80 8.84 -5.12
CA GLU A 134 24.98 9.10 -4.32
C GLU A 134 24.62 9.22 -2.85
N VAL A 135 25.59 8.91 -1.97
CA VAL A 135 25.46 9.08 -0.52
C VAL A 135 26.39 10.20 -0.07
N ASP A 136 25.87 11.12 0.73
CA ASP A 136 26.62 12.22 1.36
C ASP A 136 26.25 12.33 2.85
N GLY A 137 26.97 11.63 3.70
CA GLY A 137 26.67 11.56 5.13
C GLY A 137 25.31 10.92 5.41
N GLU A 138 24.37 11.66 5.99
CA GLU A 138 23.02 11.20 6.30
C GLU A 138 22.04 11.40 5.14
N TYR A 139 22.54 11.78 3.97
CA TYR A 139 21.73 12.09 2.79
C TYR A 139 21.92 11.07 1.68
N VAL A 140 20.81 10.80 0.97
CA VAL A 140 20.83 10.14 -0.35
C VAL A 140 20.44 11.18 -1.40
N ILE A 141 21.28 11.28 -2.44
CA ILE A 141 21.13 12.24 -3.53
C ILE A 141 20.77 11.45 -4.80
N PHE A 142 19.59 11.72 -5.33
CA PHE A 142 19.12 11.14 -6.58
C PHE A 142 19.29 12.12 -7.71
N LYS A 143 19.83 11.67 -8.82
CA LYS A 143 19.90 12.42 -10.06
C LYS A 143 19.08 11.74 -11.12
N THR A 144 18.19 12.49 -11.78
CA THR A 144 17.34 11.99 -12.87
C THR A 144 17.96 12.31 -14.24
N THR A 145 17.63 11.50 -15.24
CA THR A 145 18.12 11.67 -16.63
C THR A 145 17.51 12.87 -17.33
N GLU A 146 16.35 13.34 -16.85
CA GLU A 146 15.65 14.54 -17.35
C GLU A 146 14.87 15.21 -16.21
N PRO A 147 14.46 16.49 -16.35
CA PRO A 147 13.66 17.16 -15.34
C PRO A 147 12.38 16.40 -15.02
N TYR A 148 12.19 16.03 -13.74
CA TYR A 148 11.11 15.14 -13.34
C TYR A 148 10.48 15.56 -12.01
N SER A 149 9.59 16.56 -12.04
CA SER A 149 8.95 17.12 -10.84
C SER A 149 8.10 16.10 -10.06
N ALA A 150 7.66 15.01 -10.68
CA ALA A 150 6.93 13.95 -10.03
C ALA A 150 7.84 12.91 -9.32
N PHE A 151 9.17 13.08 -9.35
CA PHE A 151 10.11 12.11 -8.77
C PHE A 151 9.84 11.80 -7.29
N PRO A 152 9.57 12.78 -6.39
CA PRO A 152 9.23 12.48 -5.00
C PRO A 152 7.97 11.63 -4.88
N TYR A 153 6.97 11.83 -5.74
CA TYR A 153 5.76 11.01 -5.76
C TYR A 153 6.08 9.55 -6.15
N TYR A 154 6.99 9.34 -7.10
CA TYR A 154 7.40 7.98 -7.48
C TYR A 154 8.09 7.23 -6.35
N LEU A 155 8.75 7.93 -5.42
CA LEU A 155 9.33 7.31 -4.22
C LEU A 155 8.29 6.92 -3.16
N THR A 156 7.00 7.15 -3.40
CA THR A 156 5.90 6.58 -2.61
C THR A 156 5.38 5.26 -3.20
N GLU A 157 5.80 4.91 -4.44
CA GLU A 157 5.37 3.68 -5.10
C GLU A 157 5.84 2.45 -4.33
N PRO A 158 5.00 1.43 -4.16
CA PRO A 158 5.35 0.23 -3.40
C PRO A 158 6.56 -0.56 -3.92
N MET A 159 6.93 -0.40 -5.18
CA MET A 159 8.16 -0.98 -5.69
C MET A 159 9.42 -0.36 -5.04
N CYS A 160 9.30 0.89 -4.51
CA CYS A 160 10.38 1.62 -3.85
C CYS A 160 10.47 1.34 -2.34
N ILE A 161 9.83 0.28 -1.84
CA ILE A 161 10.01 -0.19 -0.46
C ILE A 161 11.49 -0.47 -0.20
N ILE A 162 11.97 0.03 0.92
CA ILE A 162 13.36 -0.18 1.33
C ILE A 162 13.50 -1.54 1.98
N VAL A 163 14.41 -2.35 1.43
CA VAL A 163 14.74 -3.69 1.91
C VAL A 163 16.21 -3.76 2.35
N ASP A 164 16.54 -4.67 3.26
CA ASP A 164 17.93 -4.93 3.66
C ASP A 164 18.67 -5.71 2.57
N THR A 165 19.53 -5.04 1.83
CA THR A 165 20.38 -5.65 0.77
C THR A 165 21.67 -6.27 1.29
N THR A 166 21.98 -6.10 2.58
CA THR A 166 23.20 -6.64 3.19
C THR A 166 23.11 -8.14 3.50
N VAL A 167 21.92 -8.72 3.36
CA VAL A 167 21.62 -10.14 3.57
C VAL A 167 21.19 -10.83 2.27
N ASP A 168 21.06 -12.14 2.29
CA ASP A 168 20.57 -12.89 1.13
C ASP A 168 19.11 -12.54 0.81
N THR A 169 18.86 -11.98 -0.36
CA THR A 169 17.54 -11.56 -0.84
C THR A 169 16.78 -12.66 -1.59
N SER A 170 17.35 -13.85 -1.76
CA SER A 170 16.77 -14.93 -2.59
C SER A 170 15.40 -15.45 -2.09
N ASN A 171 15.08 -15.21 -0.81
CA ASN A 171 13.81 -15.61 -0.20
C ASN A 171 12.81 -14.44 -0.02
N TYR A 172 13.05 -13.29 -0.62
CA TYR A 172 12.22 -12.08 -0.39
C TYR A 172 10.80 -12.21 -0.92
N ASN A 173 10.55 -13.12 -1.83
CA ASN A 173 9.18 -13.44 -2.22
C ASN A 173 8.33 -14.07 -1.10
N ASN A 174 8.96 -14.63 -0.07
CA ASN A 174 8.26 -15.21 1.07
C ASN A 174 8.43 -14.39 2.36
N ALA A 175 9.62 -13.85 2.59
CA ALA A 175 9.96 -13.16 3.83
C ALA A 175 10.98 -12.02 3.56
N PRO A 176 10.55 -10.90 3.00
CA PRO A 176 11.42 -9.76 2.79
C PRO A 176 11.80 -9.12 4.12
N VAL A 177 13.06 -8.69 4.23
CA VAL A 177 13.58 -7.97 5.40
C VAL A 177 13.40 -6.47 5.16
N CYS A 178 12.43 -5.87 5.82
CA CYS A 178 12.01 -4.48 5.65
C CYS A 178 11.88 -3.77 7.00
N THR A 179 11.40 -2.51 6.98
CA THR A 179 11.35 -1.62 8.15
C THR A 179 9.97 -1.51 8.80
N GLY A 180 8.94 -2.09 8.19
CA GLY A 180 7.55 -1.88 8.61
C GLY A 180 7.17 -2.49 9.97
N PRO A 181 5.94 -2.20 10.46
CA PRO A 181 5.46 -2.66 11.76
C PRO A 181 5.27 -4.17 11.88
N TYR A 182 5.24 -4.91 10.76
CA TYR A 182 5.03 -6.36 10.76
C TYR A 182 6.09 -7.08 9.93
N VAL A 183 6.31 -8.35 10.29
CA VAL A 183 7.21 -9.29 9.60
C VAL A 183 6.39 -10.47 9.12
N CYS A 184 6.57 -10.90 7.87
CA CYS A 184 5.98 -12.12 7.38
C CYS A 184 6.74 -13.32 7.94
N THR A 185 6.07 -14.15 8.72
CA THR A 185 6.62 -15.36 9.35
C THR A 185 6.27 -16.63 8.58
N GLU A 186 5.18 -16.63 7.83
CA GLU A 186 4.76 -17.72 6.94
C GLU A 186 4.06 -17.13 5.72
N PHE A 187 4.41 -17.60 4.54
CA PHE A 187 3.75 -17.30 3.28
C PHE A 187 3.28 -18.60 2.63
N VAL A 188 1.96 -18.72 2.44
CA VAL A 188 1.36 -19.84 1.70
C VAL A 188 0.67 -19.27 0.46
N THR A 189 1.25 -19.58 -0.70
CA THR A 189 0.76 -19.07 -1.99
C THR A 189 -0.74 -19.27 -2.17
N GLU A 190 -1.46 -18.24 -2.58
CA GLU A 190 -2.91 -18.23 -2.82
C GLU A 190 -3.79 -18.56 -1.60
N GLU A 191 -3.23 -18.70 -0.41
CA GLU A 191 -3.97 -19.06 0.80
C GLU A 191 -3.88 -17.99 1.88
N LYS A 192 -2.67 -17.76 2.44
CA LYS A 192 -2.49 -16.85 3.58
C LYS A 192 -1.08 -16.30 3.72
N TYR A 193 -0.97 -15.20 4.48
CA TYR A 193 0.25 -14.70 5.10
C TYR A 193 0.06 -14.67 6.62
N GLU A 194 1.05 -15.17 7.37
CA GLU A 194 1.12 -14.97 8.82
C GLU A 194 2.10 -13.85 9.12
N LEU A 195 1.66 -12.87 9.89
CA LEU A 195 2.45 -11.72 10.25
C LEU A 195 2.62 -11.65 11.77
N ALA A 196 3.83 -11.29 12.21
CA ALA A 196 4.12 -10.97 13.61
C ALA A 196 4.56 -9.51 13.73
N ALA A 197 4.30 -8.89 14.87
CA ALA A 197 4.77 -7.54 15.18
C ALA A 197 6.30 -7.49 15.10
N ASN A 198 6.82 -6.47 14.41
CA ASN A 198 8.25 -6.22 14.29
C ASN A 198 8.76 -5.57 15.59
N GLU A 199 9.61 -6.26 16.33
CA GLU A 199 10.19 -5.77 17.59
C GLU A 199 11.13 -4.56 17.41
N TYR A 200 11.67 -4.37 16.19
CA TYR A 200 12.58 -3.29 15.83
C TYR A 200 11.87 -2.11 15.17
N TYR A 201 10.53 -2.13 15.09
CA TYR A 201 9.80 -1.08 14.41
C TYR A 201 10.03 0.30 15.04
N TRP A 202 10.54 1.23 14.26
CA TRP A 202 10.89 2.60 14.71
C TRP A 202 9.68 3.42 15.19
N GLY A 203 8.46 3.10 14.71
CA GLY A 203 7.21 3.75 15.15
C GLY A 203 6.67 3.22 16.48
N GLY A 204 7.38 2.30 17.15
CA GLY A 204 6.98 1.67 18.42
C GLY A 204 6.19 0.37 18.20
N LYS A 205 5.87 -0.32 19.29
CA LYS A 205 5.19 -1.62 19.24
C LYS A 205 3.81 -1.48 18.58
N PRO A 206 3.50 -2.28 17.53
CA PRO A 206 2.17 -2.32 16.94
C PRO A 206 1.09 -2.72 17.95
N GLY A 207 -0.14 -2.25 17.73
CA GLY A 207 -1.26 -2.55 18.63
C GLY A 207 -1.78 -4.00 18.58
N THR A 208 -1.39 -4.76 17.54
CA THR A 208 -1.75 -6.15 17.32
C THR A 208 -0.48 -6.98 17.25
N ASP A 209 -0.40 -8.07 17.99
CA ASP A 209 0.81 -8.90 18.05
C ASP A 209 0.98 -9.79 16.82
N THR A 210 -0.13 -10.35 16.30
CA THR A 210 -0.12 -11.22 15.13
C THR A 210 -1.32 -10.97 14.21
N ILE A 211 -1.13 -11.16 12.90
CA ILE A 211 -2.19 -11.03 11.89
C ILE A 211 -2.11 -12.21 10.94
N THR A 212 -3.25 -12.87 10.70
CA THR A 212 -3.41 -13.77 9.57
C THR A 212 -4.10 -13.01 8.44
N VAL A 213 -3.41 -12.83 7.32
CA VAL A 213 -4.00 -12.25 6.11
C VAL A 213 -4.48 -13.38 5.21
N LEU A 214 -5.77 -13.40 4.91
CA LEU A 214 -6.46 -14.48 4.20
C LEU A 214 -6.83 -14.07 2.77
N ASN A 215 -6.68 -14.99 1.84
CA ASN A 215 -7.18 -14.86 0.47
C ASN A 215 -8.66 -15.25 0.44
N VAL A 216 -9.54 -14.26 0.56
CA VAL A 216 -11.00 -14.45 0.53
C VAL A 216 -11.57 -13.68 -0.65
N ALA A 217 -12.40 -14.35 -1.46
CA ALA A 217 -13.03 -13.71 -2.61
C ALA A 217 -13.93 -12.54 -2.18
N ASP A 218 -13.90 -11.43 -2.95
CA ASP A 218 -14.53 -10.16 -2.57
C ASP A 218 -16.04 -10.25 -2.33
N ASP A 219 -16.72 -11.16 -3.01
CA ASP A 219 -18.16 -11.44 -2.88
C ASP A 219 -18.51 -12.26 -1.63
N THR A 220 -17.54 -12.93 -1.02
CA THR A 220 -17.72 -13.76 0.18
C THR A 220 -17.23 -13.10 1.47
N LYS A 221 -16.46 -12.02 1.40
CA LYS A 221 -15.91 -11.32 2.57
C LYS A 221 -16.96 -10.88 3.58
N VAL A 222 -18.10 -10.35 3.09
CA VAL A 222 -19.19 -9.93 3.97
C VAL A 222 -19.80 -11.11 4.71
N SER A 223 -19.96 -12.26 4.06
CA SER A 223 -20.45 -13.47 4.73
C SER A 223 -19.45 -13.99 5.77
N ALA A 224 -18.15 -13.92 5.47
CA ALA A 224 -17.10 -14.36 6.39
C ALA A 224 -17.02 -13.48 7.65
N ILE A 225 -17.18 -12.14 7.53
CA ILE A 225 -17.19 -11.25 8.70
C ILE A 225 -18.45 -11.45 9.54
N LEU A 226 -19.60 -11.71 8.91
CA LEU A 226 -20.85 -12.03 9.62
C LEU A 226 -20.79 -13.37 10.36
N ALA A 227 -20.06 -14.33 9.81
CA ALA A 227 -19.81 -15.63 10.46
C ALA A 227 -18.79 -15.55 11.60
N GLY A 228 -17.96 -14.49 11.63
CA GLY A 228 -16.87 -14.34 12.59
C GLY A 228 -15.60 -15.10 12.19
N ASP A 229 -15.48 -15.48 10.91
CA ASP A 229 -14.29 -16.15 10.37
C ASP A 229 -13.14 -15.15 10.10
N ILE A 230 -13.48 -13.87 9.89
CA ILE A 230 -12.54 -12.77 9.75
C ILE A 230 -12.96 -11.59 10.62
N ASP A 231 -11.99 -10.77 11.03
CA ASP A 231 -12.19 -9.56 11.83
C ASP A 231 -12.23 -8.30 10.97
N VAL A 232 -11.54 -8.31 9.83
CA VAL A 232 -11.46 -7.17 8.90
C VAL A 232 -11.63 -7.65 7.46
N ALA A 233 -12.57 -7.04 6.75
CA ALA A 233 -12.78 -7.24 5.31
C ALA A 233 -12.33 -5.98 4.54
N VAL A 234 -11.24 -6.09 3.78
CA VAL A 234 -10.72 -4.99 2.96
C VAL A 234 -11.36 -5.05 1.58
N ALA A 235 -12.00 -3.95 1.16
CA ALA A 235 -12.65 -3.79 -0.15
C ALA A 235 -13.55 -4.98 -0.56
N PRO A 236 -14.55 -5.35 0.26
CA PRO A 236 -15.54 -6.35 -0.14
C PRO A 236 -16.35 -5.86 -1.35
N SER A 237 -16.99 -6.78 -2.06
CA SER A 237 -17.87 -6.43 -3.18
C SER A 237 -18.97 -5.46 -2.74
N ALA A 238 -19.10 -4.33 -3.42
CA ALA A 238 -20.09 -3.30 -3.10
C ALA A 238 -21.54 -3.86 -3.07
N THR A 239 -21.83 -4.84 -3.93
CA THR A 239 -23.15 -5.50 -4.01
C THR A 239 -23.53 -6.29 -2.77
N THR A 240 -22.55 -6.64 -1.92
CA THR A 240 -22.79 -7.40 -0.68
C THR A 240 -22.92 -6.53 0.56
N LEU A 241 -22.55 -5.24 0.50
CA LEU A 241 -22.49 -4.33 1.65
C LEU A 241 -23.85 -4.06 2.31
N SER A 242 -24.94 -4.15 1.56
CA SER A 242 -26.29 -4.03 2.14
C SER A 242 -26.61 -5.07 3.22
N GLN A 243 -25.88 -6.19 3.26
CA GLN A 243 -26.05 -7.23 4.29
C GLN A 243 -25.54 -6.80 5.67
N VAL A 244 -24.67 -5.79 5.75
CA VAL A 244 -24.11 -5.27 7.00
C VAL A 244 -24.62 -3.88 7.36
N GLU A 245 -25.42 -3.26 6.50
CA GLU A 245 -26.06 -1.97 6.78
C GLU A 245 -26.98 -2.09 8.01
N GLY A 246 -26.79 -1.18 8.98
CA GLY A 246 -27.56 -1.18 10.23
C GLY A 246 -27.17 -2.27 11.24
N ASN A 247 -26.08 -3.00 11.01
CA ASN A 247 -25.55 -3.95 11.98
C ASN A 247 -24.59 -3.23 12.94
N ASP A 248 -25.04 -2.94 14.16
CA ASP A 248 -24.27 -2.22 15.20
C ASP A 248 -22.99 -2.94 15.64
N SER A 249 -22.80 -4.22 15.27
CA SER A 249 -21.60 -4.99 15.61
C SER A 249 -20.50 -4.87 14.56
N ILE A 250 -20.76 -4.25 13.41
CA ILE A 250 -19.83 -4.08 12.30
C ILE A 250 -19.67 -2.59 12.00
N GLU A 251 -18.43 -2.11 12.02
CA GLU A 251 -18.11 -0.77 11.59
C GLU A 251 -17.77 -0.77 10.10
N MET A 252 -18.43 0.07 9.32
CA MET A 252 -18.13 0.26 7.90
C MET A 252 -17.35 1.56 7.71
N VAL A 253 -16.06 1.44 7.39
CA VAL A 253 -15.19 2.58 7.06
C VAL A 253 -15.24 2.82 5.56
N LYS A 254 -15.61 4.03 5.16
CA LYS A 254 -15.66 4.46 3.76
C LYS A 254 -14.58 5.50 3.52
N VAL A 255 -13.77 5.28 2.50
CA VAL A 255 -12.74 6.21 2.06
C VAL A 255 -12.98 6.52 0.59
N THR A 256 -13.12 7.80 0.25
CA THR A 256 -13.15 8.22 -1.16
C THR A 256 -11.75 8.08 -1.72
N GLY A 257 -11.59 7.20 -2.69
CA GLY A 257 -10.32 6.93 -3.34
C GLY A 257 -10.28 7.46 -4.76
N THR A 258 -9.10 7.38 -5.36
CA THR A 258 -8.85 7.76 -6.76
C THR A 258 -8.99 6.58 -7.73
N ARG A 259 -9.46 5.41 -7.23
CA ARG A 259 -9.66 4.25 -8.10
C ARG A 259 -10.84 4.46 -9.02
N GLU A 260 -10.57 4.37 -10.31
CA GLU A 260 -11.58 4.42 -11.35
C GLU A 260 -11.61 3.11 -12.16
N ASN A 261 -12.75 2.86 -12.79
CA ASN A 261 -12.92 1.76 -13.72
C ASN A 261 -13.30 2.35 -15.06
N ASP A 262 -12.46 2.15 -16.05
CA ASP A 262 -12.62 2.67 -17.40
C ASP A 262 -12.63 1.55 -18.46
N LEU A 263 -13.08 1.90 -19.66
CA LEU A 263 -13.03 1.01 -20.80
C LEU A 263 -11.90 1.45 -21.73
N GLU A 264 -10.76 0.75 -21.62
CA GLU A 264 -9.64 0.95 -22.53
C GLU A 264 -9.92 0.35 -23.92
N MET A 265 -9.76 1.18 -24.97
CA MET A 265 -10.01 0.76 -26.33
C MET A 265 -8.70 0.63 -27.12
N ASN A 266 -8.49 -0.53 -27.73
CA ASN A 266 -7.33 -0.77 -28.60
C ASN A 266 -7.45 0.00 -29.90
N CYS A 267 -6.76 1.14 -30.01
CA CYS A 267 -6.80 2.04 -31.18
C CYS A 267 -5.78 1.71 -32.26
N ARG A 268 -5.09 0.57 -32.19
CA ARG A 268 -4.11 0.16 -33.24
C ARG A 268 -4.80 -0.06 -34.59
N GLU A 269 -4.07 0.19 -35.67
CA GLU A 269 -4.53 -0.07 -37.04
C GLU A 269 -5.03 -1.52 -37.19
N GLY A 270 -6.13 -1.71 -37.93
CA GLY A 270 -6.77 -3.01 -38.14
C GLY A 270 -7.68 -3.46 -36.99
N ARG A 271 -7.82 -2.69 -35.92
CA ARG A 271 -8.79 -2.98 -34.83
C ARG A 271 -10.09 -2.18 -35.06
N PRO A 272 -11.26 -2.75 -34.74
CA PRO A 272 -12.54 -2.04 -34.87
C PRO A 272 -12.55 -0.68 -34.17
N THR A 273 -11.96 -0.62 -32.97
CA THR A 273 -11.87 0.59 -32.14
C THR A 273 -10.79 1.60 -32.61
N ALA A 274 -10.07 1.33 -33.70
CA ALA A 274 -9.27 2.34 -34.41
C ALA A 274 -10.17 3.44 -35.01
N ASP A 275 -11.42 3.10 -35.39
CA ASP A 275 -12.42 4.08 -35.83
C ASP A 275 -12.89 4.96 -34.69
N VAL A 276 -12.63 6.27 -34.79
CA VAL A 276 -13.05 7.27 -33.80
C VAL A 276 -14.58 7.33 -33.64
N ASN A 277 -15.34 7.07 -34.70
CA ASN A 277 -16.80 7.13 -34.63
C ASN A 277 -17.35 5.93 -33.85
N LEU A 278 -16.71 4.76 -33.97
CA LEU A 278 -17.06 3.61 -33.14
C LEU A 278 -16.80 3.89 -31.65
N ARG A 279 -15.64 4.49 -31.30
CA ARG A 279 -15.35 4.88 -29.93
C ARG A 279 -16.37 5.87 -29.37
N LYS A 280 -16.74 6.89 -30.16
CA LYS A 280 -17.77 7.87 -29.78
C LYS A 280 -19.13 7.19 -29.59
N ALA A 281 -19.51 6.28 -30.50
CA ALA A 281 -20.77 5.55 -30.40
C ALA A 281 -20.82 4.69 -29.13
N LEU A 282 -19.74 3.98 -28.80
CA LEU A 282 -19.63 3.22 -27.53
C LEU A 282 -19.75 4.13 -26.31
N SER A 283 -19.05 5.27 -26.32
CA SER A 283 -19.14 6.23 -25.22
C SER A 283 -20.54 6.81 -25.02
N CYS A 284 -21.30 7.02 -26.12
CA CYS A 284 -22.69 7.49 -26.05
C CYS A 284 -23.69 6.39 -25.68
N ALA A 285 -23.37 5.12 -25.97
CA ALA A 285 -24.25 3.99 -25.68
C ALA A 285 -24.16 3.52 -24.21
N ILE A 286 -23.10 3.87 -23.50
CA ILE A 286 -22.87 3.49 -22.11
C ILE A 286 -23.49 4.53 -21.19
N ASP A 287 -24.50 4.11 -20.44
CA ASP A 287 -25.06 4.90 -19.33
C ASP A 287 -24.19 4.69 -18.07
N ARG A 288 -23.31 5.66 -17.80
CA ARG A 288 -22.35 5.59 -16.70
C ARG A 288 -23.02 5.63 -15.33
N ASP A 289 -24.12 6.38 -15.20
CA ASP A 289 -24.86 6.48 -13.94
C ASP A 289 -25.52 5.14 -13.59
N VAL A 290 -26.12 4.47 -14.59
CA VAL A 290 -26.69 3.13 -14.41
C VAL A 290 -25.63 2.10 -14.04
N ILE A 291 -24.43 2.15 -14.67
CA ILE A 291 -23.32 1.25 -14.32
C ILE A 291 -22.83 1.52 -12.89
N ALA A 292 -22.60 2.79 -12.53
CA ALA A 292 -22.19 3.17 -11.19
C ALA A 292 -23.21 2.71 -10.12
N GLN A 293 -24.50 2.82 -10.43
CA GLN A 293 -25.56 2.36 -9.53
C GLN A 293 -25.60 0.82 -9.40
N ILE A 294 -25.46 0.08 -10.50
CA ILE A 294 -25.55 -1.39 -10.49
C ILE A 294 -24.30 -2.00 -9.90
N ALA A 295 -23.11 -1.64 -10.43
CA ALA A 295 -21.84 -2.24 -10.01
C ALA A 295 -21.31 -1.64 -8.71
N GLY A 296 -21.53 -0.36 -8.49
CA GLY A 296 -21.09 0.35 -7.29
C GLY A 296 -22.09 0.31 -6.14
N ALA A 297 -23.33 -0.19 -6.35
CA ALA A 297 -24.36 -0.30 -5.33
C ALA A 297 -24.56 0.97 -4.47
N GLY A 298 -24.37 2.16 -5.06
CA GLY A 298 -24.43 3.45 -4.36
C GLY A 298 -23.10 3.90 -3.72
N TYR A 299 -22.01 3.13 -3.87
CA TYR A 299 -20.66 3.47 -3.37
C TYR A 299 -19.71 3.96 -4.47
N ALA A 300 -20.18 4.07 -5.70
CA ALA A 300 -19.45 4.61 -6.83
C ALA A 300 -20.21 5.78 -7.47
N GLN A 301 -19.49 6.64 -8.18
CA GLN A 301 -20.07 7.73 -8.96
C GLN A 301 -19.60 7.65 -10.42
N ALA A 302 -20.45 8.13 -11.33
CA ALA A 302 -20.09 8.25 -12.74
C ALA A 302 -19.08 9.39 -12.94
N LEU A 303 -18.05 9.14 -13.72
CA LEU A 303 -17.04 10.14 -14.09
C LEU A 303 -17.19 10.54 -15.56
N GLY A 304 -17.00 11.82 -15.85
CA GLY A 304 -16.98 12.38 -17.21
C GLY A 304 -15.63 12.26 -17.91
N THR A 305 -14.56 12.04 -17.15
CA THR A 305 -13.17 11.96 -17.57
C THR A 305 -12.48 10.75 -16.96
N ALA A 306 -11.27 10.43 -17.43
CA ALA A 306 -10.42 9.39 -16.85
C ALA A 306 -9.72 9.84 -15.56
N PHE A 307 -10.07 10.99 -15.01
CA PHE A 307 -9.51 11.50 -13.75
C PHE A 307 -10.65 11.90 -12.83
N PRO A 308 -10.59 11.57 -11.54
CA PRO A 308 -11.57 12.03 -10.57
C PRO A 308 -11.55 13.56 -10.47
N ASP A 309 -12.68 14.13 -10.14
CA ASP A 309 -12.76 15.56 -9.84
C ASP A 309 -11.94 15.85 -8.57
N SER A 310 -11.06 16.86 -8.62
CA SER A 310 -10.19 17.29 -7.51
C SER A 310 -10.96 18.12 -6.48
#